data_e579698d02101eab87e042001042d9df
#
_entry.id   e579698d02101eab87e042001042d9df
#
_cell.length_a   1.000
_cell.length_b   1.000
_cell.length_c   1.000
_cell.angle_alpha   90.00
_cell.angle_beta   90.00
_cell.angle_gamma   90.00
#
_symmetry.space_group_name_H-M   'P 1'
#
loop_
_entity.id
_entity.type
_entity.pdbx_description
1 polymer ?
#
loop_
_entity_poly.entity_id
_entity_poly.type
_entity_poly.pdbx_seq_one_letter_code
_entity_poly.pdbx_strand_id
1 'polypeptide(L)'
;VFAHTVIDKISEQKATSRGVGYFIETLTKFTDQNGEEIGRQVFRVLKFIPKAGEEPAAASGDAGAPAVPTRLASPRGHDNAWWWDAVDQGKLPIQRCKSCKTLRHPPRPMCGECQSTEWDSIESKLEGEILSFTQMHYPKFPGYPYPLICAVIKLGEGTNLVANLVGCEPEAIKIGMKVKGKIEQVDAKTWLPQFYLA
;
A
#
# COMPACT_ATOMS: atom_id res chain seq x y z
N VAL A 1 28.09 6.44 -5.49
CA VAL A 1 28.13 5.23 -4.65
C VAL A 1 27.95 4.02 -5.56
N PHE A 2 28.81 3.04 -5.44
CA PHE A 2 28.74 1.77 -6.16
C PHE A 2 28.37 0.66 -5.17
N ALA A 3 27.59 -0.31 -5.61
CA ALA A 3 27.20 -1.46 -4.80
C ALA A 3 27.68 -2.74 -5.49
N HIS A 4 28.40 -3.57 -4.76
CA HIS A 4 28.84 -4.89 -5.22
C HIS A 4 28.28 -5.95 -4.28
N THR A 5 27.46 -6.85 -4.83
CA THR A 5 26.81 -7.92 -4.06
C THR A 5 27.32 -9.27 -4.46
N VAL A 6 27.68 -10.07 -3.47
CA VAL A 6 28.11 -11.47 -3.65
C VAL A 6 27.30 -12.38 -2.73
N ILE A 7 27.20 -13.65 -3.09
CA ILE A 7 26.76 -14.68 -2.15
C ILE A 7 27.93 -14.94 -1.21
N ASP A 8 27.72 -14.60 0.07
CA ASP A 8 28.78 -14.75 1.09
C ASP A 8 28.76 -16.15 1.69
N LYS A 9 27.55 -16.66 1.99
CA LYS A 9 27.40 -17.94 2.65
C LYS A 9 26.12 -18.66 2.27
N ILE A 10 26.21 -19.97 2.13
CA ILE A 10 25.06 -20.87 2.05
C ILE A 10 25.18 -21.85 3.20
N SER A 11 24.15 -21.95 4.03
CA SER A 11 24.15 -22.90 5.16
C SER A 11 24.04 -24.34 4.66
N GLU A 12 24.36 -25.29 5.52
CA GLU A 12 23.89 -26.65 5.35
C GLU A 12 22.34 -26.68 5.37
N GLN A 13 21.81 -27.78 4.85
CA GLN A 13 20.35 -27.99 4.88
C GLN A 13 19.82 -27.99 6.31
N LYS A 14 18.77 -27.23 6.57
CA LYS A 14 18.15 -27.11 7.90
C LYS A 14 16.66 -27.39 7.84
N ALA A 15 16.18 -28.14 8.81
CA ALA A 15 14.76 -28.28 9.06
C ALA A 15 14.28 -27.06 9.85
N THR A 16 13.24 -26.41 9.38
CA THR A 16 12.62 -25.23 10.03
C THR A 16 11.13 -25.48 10.25
N SER A 17 10.46 -24.61 10.97
CA SER A 17 9.00 -24.65 11.13
C SER A 17 8.28 -24.59 9.79
N ARG A 18 8.83 -23.93 8.79
CA ARG A 18 8.25 -23.75 7.44
C ARG A 18 8.60 -24.85 6.44
N GLY A 19 9.55 -25.71 6.75
CA GLY A 19 10.03 -26.77 5.87
C GLY A 19 11.52 -26.94 5.91
N VAL A 20 12.05 -27.73 4.99
CA VAL A 20 13.49 -28.04 4.87
C VAL A 20 14.11 -27.13 3.81
N GLY A 21 15.20 -26.46 4.15
CA GLY A 21 15.80 -25.50 3.22
C GLY A 21 17.19 -25.02 3.61
N TYR A 22 17.63 -23.96 2.97
CA TYR A 22 18.95 -23.37 3.11
C TYR A 22 18.82 -21.89 3.44
N PHE A 23 19.67 -21.38 4.33
CA PHE A 23 19.87 -19.94 4.48
C PHE A 23 20.94 -19.50 3.52
N ILE A 24 20.62 -18.52 2.69
CA ILE A 24 21.52 -17.88 1.74
C ILE A 24 21.78 -16.47 2.27
N GLU A 25 23.05 -16.16 2.50
CA GLU A 25 23.49 -14.82 2.90
C GLU A 25 24.17 -14.15 1.70
N THR A 26 23.78 -12.93 1.44
CA THR A 26 24.47 -12.06 0.50
C THR A 26 25.12 -10.91 1.26
N LEU A 27 26.34 -10.55 0.86
CA LEU A 27 27.06 -9.38 1.32
C LEU A 27 27.08 -8.36 0.21
N THR A 28 26.53 -7.19 0.48
CA THR A 28 26.68 -6.02 -0.38
C THR A 28 27.67 -5.05 0.25
N LYS A 29 28.72 -4.70 -0.49
CA LYS A 29 29.65 -3.63 -0.13
C LYS A 29 29.30 -2.39 -0.92
N PHE A 30 29.24 -1.27 -0.23
CA PHE A 30 29.05 0.05 -0.83
C PHE A 30 30.38 0.78 -0.82
N THR A 31 30.78 1.30 -1.98
CA THR A 31 32.00 2.10 -2.11
C THR A 31 31.69 3.49 -2.67
N ASP A 32 32.53 4.45 -2.35
CA ASP A 32 32.51 5.79 -2.92
C ASP A 32 33.14 5.80 -4.33
N GLN A 33 33.30 7.00 -4.91
CA GLN A 33 33.94 7.21 -6.21
C GLN A 33 35.45 6.90 -6.23
N ASN A 34 36.08 6.82 -5.06
CA ASN A 34 37.51 6.52 -4.90
C ASN A 34 37.76 5.03 -4.63
N GLY A 35 36.69 4.23 -4.48
CA GLY A 35 36.76 2.82 -4.15
C GLY A 35 36.84 2.53 -2.64
N GLU A 36 36.73 3.55 -1.78
CA GLU A 36 36.68 3.36 -0.34
C GLU A 36 35.34 2.75 0.09
N GLU A 37 35.40 1.75 0.99
CA GLU A 37 34.21 1.11 1.52
C GLU A 37 33.52 2.07 2.53
N ILE A 38 32.29 2.46 2.19
CA ILE A 38 31.45 3.37 3.00
C ILE A 38 30.33 2.66 3.75
N GLY A 39 30.11 1.37 3.46
CA GLY A 39 29.11 0.58 4.16
C GLY A 39 29.01 -0.86 3.71
N ARG A 40 28.34 -1.68 4.53
CA ARG A 40 28.04 -3.08 4.26
C ARG A 40 26.60 -3.40 4.59
N GLN A 41 26.03 -4.29 3.82
CA GLN A 41 24.72 -4.89 4.10
C GLN A 41 24.83 -6.40 4.01
N VAL A 42 24.41 -7.10 5.05
CA VAL A 42 24.19 -8.54 5.01
C VAL A 42 22.70 -8.80 4.90
N PHE A 43 22.30 -9.52 3.87
CA PHE A 43 20.93 -9.93 3.68
C PHE A 43 20.85 -11.45 3.68
N ARG A 44 19.96 -12.00 4.54
CA ARG A 44 19.78 -13.44 4.71
C ARG A 44 18.37 -13.84 4.32
N VAL A 45 18.26 -14.80 3.42
CA VAL A 45 16.98 -15.40 3.01
C VAL A 45 16.96 -16.90 3.30
N LEU A 46 15.78 -17.42 3.61
CA LEU A 46 15.51 -18.83 3.69
C LEU A 46 14.85 -19.28 2.38
N LYS A 47 15.53 -20.15 1.62
CA LYS A 47 14.94 -20.86 0.50
C LYS A 47 14.62 -22.29 0.96
N PHE A 48 13.36 -22.68 0.93
CA PHE A 48 12.89 -23.94 1.49
C PHE A 48 11.85 -24.63 0.63
N ILE A 49 11.73 -25.93 0.80
CA ILE A 49 10.63 -26.73 0.27
C ILE A 49 9.57 -26.77 1.38
N PRO A 50 8.35 -26.30 1.14
CA PRO A 50 7.27 -26.37 2.13
C PRO A 50 7.01 -27.82 2.56
N LYS A 51 6.59 -28.02 3.79
CA LYS A 51 6.10 -29.33 4.24
C LYS A 51 4.89 -29.72 3.41
N ALA A 52 4.81 -30.99 2.99
CA ALA A 52 3.66 -31.50 2.25
C ALA A 52 2.38 -31.26 3.07
N GLY A 53 1.42 -30.51 2.51
CA GLY A 53 0.17 -30.13 3.17
C GLY A 53 0.11 -28.68 3.66
N GLU A 54 1.22 -27.93 3.67
CA GLU A 54 1.20 -26.48 3.83
C GLU A 54 1.33 -25.82 2.45
N GLU A 55 0.22 -25.46 1.84
CA GLU A 55 0.23 -24.35 0.89
C GLU A 55 0.85 -23.13 1.58
N PRO A 56 1.63 -22.28 0.87
CA PRO A 56 2.17 -21.08 1.47
C PRO A 56 0.99 -20.32 2.08
N ALA A 57 1.01 -20.13 3.39
CA ALA A 57 -0.06 -19.53 4.14
C ALA A 57 -0.44 -18.17 3.53
N ALA A 58 -1.43 -18.16 2.66
CA ALA A 58 -2.36 -17.06 2.57
C ALA A 58 -2.92 -16.92 3.98
N ALA A 59 -2.78 -15.74 4.57
CA ALA A 59 -3.12 -15.42 5.94
C ALA A 59 -4.34 -16.23 6.44
N SER A 60 -4.14 -17.12 7.41
CA SER A 60 -5.14 -18.02 7.96
C SER A 60 -6.23 -17.21 8.65
N GLY A 61 -7.37 -17.09 7.98
CA GLY A 61 -8.66 -16.78 8.58
C GLY A 61 -9.43 -18.06 8.75
N ASP A 62 -10.00 -18.20 9.90
CA ASP A 62 -10.82 -19.30 10.45
C ASP A 62 -11.77 -19.98 9.43
N ALA A 63 -11.74 -21.31 9.38
CA ALA A 63 -12.52 -22.13 8.45
C ALA A 63 -13.95 -22.34 9.01
N GLY A 64 -14.84 -21.42 8.67
CA GLY A 64 -16.29 -21.59 8.84
C GLY A 64 -17.02 -21.05 7.62
N ALA A 65 -17.78 -21.92 6.91
CA ALA A 65 -18.67 -21.69 5.74
C ALA A 65 -18.06 -20.86 4.58
N PRO A 66 -18.45 -20.99 3.30
CA PRO A 66 -17.89 -20.22 2.22
C PRO A 66 -18.22 -18.74 2.42
N ALA A 67 -17.44 -18.10 3.29
CA ALA A 67 -17.51 -16.67 3.50
C ALA A 67 -17.01 -15.98 2.22
N VAL A 68 -17.79 -15.03 1.72
CA VAL A 68 -17.34 -14.09 0.70
C VAL A 68 -15.96 -13.59 1.14
N PRO A 69 -14.91 -13.75 0.30
CA PRO A 69 -13.56 -13.37 0.71
C PRO A 69 -13.54 -11.90 1.13
N THR A 70 -13.28 -11.67 2.40
CA THR A 70 -13.16 -10.31 2.95
C THR A 70 -11.81 -9.72 2.62
N ARG A 71 -11.78 -8.44 2.29
CA ARG A 71 -10.52 -7.69 2.13
C ARG A 71 -9.79 -7.55 3.46
N LEU A 72 -8.48 -7.40 3.39
CA LEU A 72 -7.70 -7.07 4.57
C LEU A 72 -8.18 -5.74 5.15
N ALA A 73 -8.45 -5.72 6.45
CA ALA A 73 -8.85 -4.51 7.14
C ALA A 73 -7.72 -3.48 7.09
N SER A 74 -8.08 -2.24 6.81
CA SER A 74 -7.13 -1.13 6.86
C SER A 74 -6.67 -0.90 8.30
N PRO A 75 -5.36 -0.79 8.56
CA PRO A 75 -4.86 -0.52 9.90
C PRO A 75 -5.33 0.87 10.36
N ARG A 76 -6.03 0.92 11.50
CA ARG A 76 -6.51 2.16 12.11
C ARG A 76 -5.60 2.49 13.28
N GLY A 77 -4.79 3.53 13.14
CA GLY A 77 -3.91 4.04 14.16
C GLY A 77 -4.39 5.40 14.70
N HIS A 78 -3.69 5.93 15.69
CA HIS A 78 -3.98 7.21 16.32
C HIS A 78 -4.20 8.36 15.31
N ASP A 79 -3.40 8.39 14.24
CA ASP A 79 -3.41 9.51 13.29
C ASP A 79 -4.50 9.41 12.21
N ASN A 80 -4.98 8.20 11.91
CA ASN A 80 -5.86 7.95 10.77
C ASN A 80 -7.21 7.30 11.10
N ALA A 81 -7.46 6.92 12.36
CA ALA A 81 -8.72 6.29 12.74
C ALA A 81 -9.93 7.18 12.38
N TRP A 82 -9.88 8.47 12.72
CA TRP A 82 -10.92 9.44 12.43
C TRP A 82 -11.23 9.55 10.92
N TRP A 83 -10.21 9.37 10.07
CA TRP A 83 -10.36 9.40 8.62
C TRP A 83 -11.13 8.18 8.13
N TRP A 84 -10.77 6.99 8.62
CA TRP A 84 -11.47 5.76 8.29
C TRP A 84 -12.90 5.73 8.83
N ASP A 85 -13.13 6.29 10.02
CA ASP A 85 -14.46 6.40 10.59
C ASP A 85 -15.38 7.30 9.73
N ALA A 86 -14.82 8.33 9.12
CA ALA A 86 -15.55 9.16 8.17
C ALA A 86 -15.81 8.44 6.84
N VAL A 87 -14.83 7.66 6.34
CA VAL A 87 -15.01 6.84 5.13
C VAL A 87 -16.10 5.80 5.33
N ASP A 88 -16.18 5.15 6.48
CA ASP A 88 -17.27 4.22 6.82
C ASP A 88 -18.65 4.90 6.85
N GLN A 89 -18.69 6.23 7.01
CA GLN A 89 -19.90 7.06 6.94
C GLN A 89 -20.15 7.65 5.55
N GLY A 90 -19.39 7.23 4.54
CA GLY A 90 -19.55 7.70 3.17
C GLY A 90 -18.93 9.06 2.87
N LYS A 91 -17.97 9.54 3.70
CA LYS A 91 -17.30 10.83 3.54
C LYS A 91 -15.83 10.68 3.30
N LEU A 92 -15.24 11.55 2.50
CA LEU A 92 -13.78 11.64 2.28
C LEU A 92 -13.26 12.95 2.87
N PRO A 93 -12.83 12.97 4.14
CA PRO A 93 -12.27 14.18 4.71
C PRO A 93 -10.82 14.37 4.30
N ILE A 94 -10.43 15.62 4.08
CA ILE A 94 -9.04 16.05 3.87
C ILE A 94 -8.61 16.87 5.07
N GLN A 95 -7.53 16.46 5.74
CA GLN A 95 -7.00 17.17 6.90
C GLN A 95 -6.48 18.55 6.49
N ARG A 96 -6.81 19.58 7.26
CA ARG A 96 -6.39 20.96 7.05
C ARG A 96 -5.73 21.54 8.30
N CYS A 97 -4.56 22.12 8.15
CA CYS A 97 -3.91 22.85 9.23
C CYS A 97 -4.73 24.07 9.64
N LYS A 98 -5.03 24.26 10.92
CA LYS A 98 -5.75 25.44 11.39
C LYS A 98 -4.93 26.72 11.28
N SER A 99 -3.59 26.64 11.39
CA SER A 99 -2.70 27.79 11.36
C SER A 99 -2.44 28.30 9.94
N CYS A 100 -1.86 27.45 9.05
CA CYS A 100 -1.46 27.86 7.70
C CYS A 100 -2.43 27.42 6.60
N LYS A 101 -3.53 26.71 6.94
CA LYS A 101 -4.56 26.23 6.02
C LYS A 101 -4.08 25.17 4.99
N THR A 102 -2.86 24.71 5.08
CA THR A 102 -2.32 23.65 4.20
C THR A 102 -3.17 22.38 4.34
N LEU A 103 -3.60 21.86 3.20
CA LEU A 103 -4.30 20.58 3.11
C LEU A 103 -3.29 19.42 3.05
N ARG A 104 -3.64 18.29 3.63
CA ARG A 104 -2.75 17.12 3.64
C ARG A 104 -3.51 15.80 3.64
N HIS A 105 -2.99 14.87 2.88
CA HIS A 105 -3.41 13.48 2.86
C HIS A 105 -2.17 12.61 2.55
N PRO A 106 -1.94 11.47 3.22
CA PRO A 106 -2.71 10.93 4.34
C PRO A 106 -2.61 11.80 5.60
N PRO A 107 -3.52 11.59 6.59
CA PRO A 107 -3.49 12.30 7.86
C PRO A 107 -2.15 12.18 8.57
N ARG A 108 -1.71 13.27 9.21
CA ARG A 108 -0.47 13.34 9.98
C ARG A 108 -0.66 14.17 11.25
N PRO A 109 0.06 13.88 12.35
CA PRO A 109 -0.12 14.59 13.61
C PRO A 109 0.30 16.06 13.54
N MET A 110 1.30 16.40 12.74
CA MET A 110 1.89 17.74 12.65
C MET A 110 1.90 18.24 11.21
N CYS A 111 1.72 19.54 11.03
CA CYS A 111 1.82 20.18 9.73
C CYS A 111 3.28 20.24 9.26
N GLY A 112 3.55 19.79 8.04
CA GLY A 112 4.89 19.83 7.46
C GLY A 112 5.39 21.25 7.14
N GLU A 113 4.46 22.19 6.92
CA GLU A 113 4.80 23.56 6.55
C GLU A 113 5.09 24.47 7.77
N CYS A 114 4.21 24.43 8.78
CA CYS A 114 4.31 25.35 9.93
C CYS A 114 4.46 24.66 11.28
N GLN A 115 4.58 23.32 11.29
CA GLN A 115 4.77 22.49 12.48
C GLN A 115 3.63 22.56 13.53
N SER A 116 2.52 23.22 13.21
CA SER A 116 1.34 23.23 14.08
C SER A 116 0.72 21.83 14.17
N THR A 117 0.28 21.48 15.37
CA THR A 117 -0.48 20.25 15.65
C THR A 117 -2.00 20.46 15.56
N GLU A 118 -2.46 21.71 15.48
CA GLU A 118 -3.86 22.07 15.38
C GLU A 118 -4.39 21.87 13.96
N TRP A 119 -5.47 21.14 13.84
CA TRP A 119 -6.07 20.85 12.54
C TRP A 119 -7.61 20.77 12.62
N ASP A 120 -8.22 20.87 11.46
CA ASP A 120 -9.61 20.51 11.15
C ASP A 120 -9.64 19.71 9.84
N SER A 121 -10.80 19.51 9.27
CA SER A 121 -10.94 18.85 7.97
C SER A 121 -11.95 19.57 7.08
N ILE A 122 -11.78 19.38 5.79
CA ILE A 122 -12.78 19.71 4.76
C ILE A 122 -13.24 18.42 4.10
N GLU A 123 -14.46 18.39 3.57
CA GLU A 123 -14.96 17.27 2.79
C GLU A 123 -14.53 17.41 1.33
N SER A 124 -13.99 16.33 0.75
CA SER A 124 -13.64 16.28 -0.67
C SER A 124 -14.89 16.12 -1.53
N LYS A 125 -14.87 16.73 -2.71
CA LYS A 125 -15.89 16.53 -3.76
C LYS A 125 -15.72 15.22 -4.52
N LEU A 126 -14.63 14.46 -4.22
CA LEU A 126 -14.28 13.22 -4.91
C LEU A 126 -14.10 13.41 -6.43
N GLU A 127 -13.64 14.58 -6.85
CA GLU A 127 -13.30 14.88 -8.24
C GLU A 127 -11.80 15.12 -8.36
N GLY A 128 -11.20 14.65 -9.45
CA GLY A 128 -9.76 14.80 -9.64
C GLY A 128 -9.27 14.39 -11.01
N GLU A 129 -7.97 14.21 -11.11
CA GLU A 129 -7.30 13.73 -12.31
C GLU A 129 -6.25 12.67 -11.98
N ILE A 130 -6.02 11.75 -12.88
CA ILE A 130 -5.02 10.68 -12.75
C ILE A 130 -3.63 11.27 -12.93
N LEU A 131 -2.80 11.24 -11.89
CA LEU A 131 -1.38 11.58 -11.97
C LEU A 131 -0.52 10.40 -12.39
N SER A 132 -0.87 9.21 -11.92
CA SER A 132 -0.14 7.98 -12.17
C SER A 132 -1.05 6.80 -11.89
N PHE A 133 -0.79 5.66 -12.50
CA PHE A 133 -1.50 4.42 -12.19
C PHE A 133 -0.62 3.20 -12.42
N THR A 134 -1.02 2.09 -11.82
CA THR A 134 -0.39 0.78 -12.00
C THR A 134 -1.44 -0.33 -11.97
N GLN A 135 -1.12 -1.43 -12.61
CA GLN A 135 -1.92 -2.65 -12.59
C GLN A 135 -1.22 -3.68 -11.70
N MET A 136 -1.87 -4.09 -10.65
CA MET A 136 -1.37 -5.14 -9.78
C MET A 136 -1.92 -6.49 -10.23
N HIS A 137 -1.05 -7.40 -10.63
CA HIS A 137 -1.39 -8.77 -11.00
C HIS A 137 -1.08 -9.76 -9.88
N TYR A 138 -0.05 -9.48 -9.09
CA TYR A 138 0.43 -10.30 -7.97
C TYR A 138 0.98 -9.45 -6.83
N PRO A 139 0.96 -9.98 -5.58
CA PRO A 139 0.24 -11.19 -5.15
C PRO A 139 -1.28 -11.00 -5.20
N LYS A 140 -2.01 -12.08 -5.47
CA LYS A 140 -3.49 -12.04 -5.44
C LYS A 140 -3.97 -12.23 -4.01
N PHE A 141 -4.65 -11.23 -3.48
CA PHE A 141 -5.32 -11.28 -2.18
C PHE A 141 -6.81 -11.58 -2.34
N PRO A 142 -7.41 -12.34 -1.44
CA PRO A 142 -8.86 -12.58 -1.45
C PRO A 142 -9.67 -11.28 -1.42
N GLY A 143 -10.84 -11.27 -2.08
CA GLY A 143 -11.75 -10.12 -2.07
C GLY A 143 -11.39 -8.97 -3.02
N TYR A 144 -10.36 -9.11 -3.86
CA TYR A 144 -10.00 -8.10 -4.86
C TYR A 144 -10.19 -8.63 -6.29
N PRO A 145 -10.80 -7.85 -7.20
CA PRO A 145 -10.77 -8.16 -8.63
C PRO A 145 -9.35 -7.92 -9.19
N TYR A 146 -8.92 -8.76 -10.13
CA TYR A 146 -7.62 -8.60 -10.78
C TYR A 146 -7.79 -8.56 -12.31
N PRO A 147 -7.00 -7.73 -13.03
CA PRO A 147 -5.96 -6.86 -12.47
C PRO A 147 -6.54 -5.77 -11.58
N LEU A 148 -5.90 -5.52 -10.42
CA LEU A 148 -6.30 -4.43 -9.54
C LEU A 148 -5.63 -3.14 -10.00
N ILE A 149 -6.41 -2.16 -10.39
CA ILE A 149 -5.89 -0.88 -10.84
C ILE A 149 -5.83 0.08 -9.67
N CYS A 150 -4.61 0.51 -9.34
CA CYS A 150 -4.34 1.51 -8.32
C CYS A 150 -3.87 2.80 -9.00
N ALA A 151 -4.44 3.92 -8.64
CA ALA A 151 -4.06 5.23 -9.18
C ALA A 151 -3.71 6.22 -8.10
N VAL A 152 -2.79 7.13 -8.40
CA VAL A 152 -2.59 8.37 -7.68
C VAL A 152 -3.47 9.41 -8.33
N ILE A 153 -4.43 9.92 -7.58
CA ILE A 153 -5.42 10.89 -8.04
C ILE A 153 -5.12 12.22 -7.37
N LYS A 154 -4.89 13.25 -8.17
CA LYS A 154 -4.83 14.63 -7.70
C LYS A 154 -6.25 15.13 -7.55
N LEU A 155 -6.70 15.26 -6.31
CA LEU A 155 -8.02 15.79 -5.99
C LEU A 155 -8.11 17.28 -6.34
N GLY A 156 -9.30 17.74 -6.70
CA GLY A 156 -9.57 19.15 -7.03
C GLY A 156 -9.21 20.12 -5.90
N GLU A 157 -9.21 19.65 -4.65
CA GLU A 157 -8.81 20.41 -3.47
C GLU A 157 -7.30 20.60 -3.33
N GLY A 158 -6.48 19.87 -4.11
CA GLY A 158 -5.03 20.05 -4.19
C GLY A 158 -4.19 19.01 -3.44
N THR A 159 -4.82 17.96 -2.87
CA THR A 159 -4.09 16.82 -2.29
C THR A 159 -4.09 15.62 -3.23
N ASN A 160 -3.18 14.67 -2.99
CA ASN A 160 -3.14 13.41 -3.73
C ASN A 160 -3.74 12.28 -2.88
N LEU A 161 -4.49 11.40 -3.54
CA LEU A 161 -5.08 10.21 -2.95
C LEU A 161 -4.68 8.98 -3.76
N VAL A 162 -4.28 7.91 -3.09
CA VAL A 162 -4.14 6.60 -3.72
C VAL A 162 -5.47 5.87 -3.58
N ALA A 163 -6.07 5.49 -4.70
CA ALA A 163 -7.35 4.80 -4.72
C ALA A 163 -7.44 3.81 -5.90
N ASN A 164 -8.46 2.96 -5.90
CA ASN A 164 -8.71 2.08 -7.02
C ASN A 164 -9.48 2.82 -8.12
N LEU A 165 -9.09 2.55 -9.38
CA LEU A 165 -9.91 2.83 -10.55
C LEU A 165 -10.73 1.58 -10.86
N VAL A 166 -12.03 1.76 -11.04
CA VAL A 166 -12.97 0.68 -11.28
C VAL A 166 -13.87 0.98 -12.46
N GLY A 167 -14.48 -0.06 -13.05
CA GLY A 167 -15.41 0.09 -14.17
C GLY A 167 -14.77 0.56 -15.48
N CYS A 168 -13.46 0.33 -15.64
CA CYS A 168 -12.74 0.65 -16.88
C CYS A 168 -11.70 -0.42 -17.19
N GLU A 169 -11.41 -0.58 -18.48
CA GLU A 169 -10.31 -1.44 -18.94
C GLU A 169 -8.98 -0.70 -18.77
N PRO A 170 -7.90 -1.42 -18.38
CA PRO A 170 -6.59 -0.81 -18.14
C PRO A 170 -6.04 -0.01 -19.33
N GLU A 171 -6.32 -0.48 -20.55
CA GLU A 171 -5.86 0.14 -21.81
C GLU A 171 -6.54 1.48 -22.10
N ALA A 172 -7.70 1.72 -21.49
CA ALA A 172 -8.43 2.98 -21.63
C ALA A 172 -7.85 4.11 -20.76
N ILE A 173 -7.02 3.78 -19.80
CA ILE A 173 -6.54 4.72 -18.79
C ILE A 173 -5.34 5.50 -19.30
N LYS A 174 -5.42 6.85 -19.18
CA LYS A 174 -4.30 7.75 -19.48
C LYS A 174 -4.09 8.74 -18.34
N ILE A 175 -2.83 9.11 -18.12
CA ILE A 175 -2.47 10.19 -17.19
C ILE A 175 -3.15 11.50 -17.64
N GLY A 176 -3.64 12.28 -16.70
CA GLY A 176 -4.37 13.52 -16.93
C GLY A 176 -5.88 13.35 -17.15
N MET A 177 -6.39 12.12 -17.27
CA MET A 177 -7.84 11.90 -17.36
C MET A 177 -8.55 12.34 -16.09
N LYS A 178 -9.72 12.94 -16.25
CA LYS A 178 -10.61 13.32 -15.14
C LYS A 178 -11.31 12.09 -14.59
N VAL A 179 -11.50 12.10 -13.28
CA VAL A 179 -12.16 11.02 -12.56
C VAL A 179 -13.13 11.57 -11.54
N LYS A 180 -14.17 10.79 -11.28
CA LYS A 180 -15.14 11.01 -10.19
C LYS A 180 -15.14 9.83 -9.25
N GLY A 181 -15.14 10.12 -7.96
CA GLY A 181 -15.13 9.10 -6.91
C GLY A 181 -16.49 8.95 -6.23
N LYS A 182 -16.62 7.81 -5.58
CA LYS A 182 -17.67 7.50 -4.62
C LYS A 182 -17.06 6.73 -3.47
N ILE A 183 -17.63 6.86 -2.28
CA ILE A 183 -17.34 5.95 -1.19
C ILE A 183 -18.30 4.78 -1.32
N GLU A 184 -17.75 3.60 -1.53
CA GLU A 184 -18.54 2.39 -1.80
C GLU A 184 -18.21 1.28 -0.81
N GLN A 185 -19.23 0.53 -0.44
CA GLN A 185 -19.05 -0.69 0.33
C GLN A 185 -18.53 -1.79 -0.59
N VAL A 186 -17.29 -2.18 -0.41
CA VAL A 186 -16.58 -3.14 -1.30
C VAL A 186 -16.65 -4.59 -0.78
N ASP A 187 -17.01 -4.75 0.49
CA ASP A 187 -17.37 -6.03 1.11
C ASP A 187 -18.27 -5.77 2.35
N ALA A 188 -18.62 -6.81 3.10
CA ALA A 188 -19.54 -6.71 4.23
C ALA A 188 -19.11 -5.72 5.33
N LYS A 189 -17.84 -5.35 5.41
CA LYS A 189 -17.26 -4.54 6.50
C LYS A 189 -16.39 -3.36 6.03
N THR A 190 -16.14 -3.25 4.72
CA THR A 190 -15.11 -2.33 4.21
C THR A 190 -15.74 -1.32 3.27
N TRP A 191 -15.56 -0.05 3.57
CA TRP A 191 -15.89 1.08 2.71
C TRP A 191 -14.59 1.69 2.18
N LEU A 192 -14.54 1.98 0.87
CA LEU A 192 -13.37 2.56 0.23
C LEU A 192 -13.79 3.63 -0.78
N PRO A 193 -12.95 4.67 -0.98
CA PRO A 193 -13.08 5.53 -2.14
C PRO A 193 -12.74 4.75 -3.40
N GLN A 194 -13.70 4.64 -4.32
CA GLN A 194 -13.56 4.06 -5.64
C GLN A 194 -13.70 5.18 -6.67
N PHE A 195 -12.87 5.17 -7.72
CA PHE A 195 -12.91 6.20 -8.75
C PHE A 195 -13.22 5.60 -10.12
N TYR A 196 -13.90 6.38 -10.92
CA TYR A 196 -14.37 6.07 -12.26
C TYR A 196 -13.86 7.12 -13.24
N LEU A 197 -13.61 6.76 -14.48
CA LEU A 197 -13.35 7.74 -15.55
C LEU A 197 -14.59 8.64 -15.70
N ALA A 198 -14.39 9.97 -15.82
CA ALA A 198 -15.46 10.96 -15.89
C ALA A 198 -16.02 11.07 -17.31
#